data_1a8366e561d798f8428851fefbef6997
#
_entry.id   1a8366e561d798f8428851fefbef6997
#
_cell.length_a   1.000
_cell.length_b   1.000
_cell.length_c   1.000
_cell.angle_alpha   90.00
_cell.angle_beta   90.00
_cell.angle_gamma   90.00
#
_symmetry.space_group_name_H-M   'P 1'
#
loop_
_entity.id
_entity.type
_entity.pdbx_description
1 polymer ?
#
loop_
_entity_poly.entity_id
_entity_poly.type
_entity_poly.pdbx_seq_one_letter_code
_entity_poly.pdbx_strand_id
1 'polypeptide(L)'
;NQNNRNAGGFADSDVKRYLNEEVFNSLPEELRNVIAEVERKQENGESSLCRLFLPTESELFGDCCYSEDDTYNQIEYYKDRRNRIKCNRKGGSPDWYWTASVRSGNSTDCVHVSYNGNSNTLYASDELYVPVCFVIQ
;
A
#
# COMPACT_ATOMS: atom_id res chain seq x y z
N ASN A 1 3.61 -4.88 10.20
CA ASN A 1 4.22 -6.19 10.56
C ASN A 1 4.39 -6.31 12.07
N GLN A 2 4.06 -7.46 12.66
CA GLN A 2 4.28 -7.71 14.09
C GLN A 2 5.77 -7.64 14.43
N ASN A 3 6.61 -8.15 13.54
CA ASN A 3 8.05 -7.95 13.62
C ASN A 3 8.39 -6.59 13.02
N ASN A 4 9.18 -5.79 13.70
CA ASN A 4 9.60 -4.50 13.18
C ASN A 4 10.68 -4.70 12.10
N ARG A 5 10.28 -5.31 10.97
CA ARG A 5 11.12 -5.62 9.81
C ARG A 5 10.38 -5.32 8.53
N ASN A 6 11.10 -4.80 7.54
CA ASN A 6 10.56 -4.55 6.21
C ASN A 6 11.13 -5.50 5.13
N ALA A 7 11.89 -6.52 5.53
CA ALA A 7 12.45 -7.50 4.62
C ALA A 7 11.34 -8.21 3.82
N GLY A 8 11.57 -8.42 2.53
CA GLY A 8 10.58 -9.02 1.64
C GLY A 8 9.48 -8.07 1.20
N GLY A 9 9.43 -6.85 1.72
CA GLY A 9 8.48 -5.81 1.33
C GLY A 9 7.02 -6.22 1.52
N PHE A 10 6.16 -5.69 0.66
CA PHE A 10 4.73 -6.01 0.69
C PHE A 10 4.46 -7.51 0.48
N ALA A 11 5.22 -8.18 -0.39
CA ALA A 11 5.02 -9.60 -0.71
C ALA A 11 5.02 -10.49 0.53
N ASP A 12 5.91 -10.22 1.49
CA ASP A 12 6.07 -11.01 2.72
C ASP A 12 5.41 -10.36 3.94
N SER A 13 4.59 -9.32 3.74
CA SER A 13 4.01 -8.57 4.84
C SER A 13 2.77 -9.24 5.44
N ASP A 14 2.55 -8.97 6.73
CA ASP A 14 1.32 -9.35 7.41
C ASP A 14 0.09 -8.66 6.78
N VAL A 15 0.26 -7.43 6.28
CA VAL A 15 -0.80 -6.67 5.61
C VAL A 15 -1.26 -7.38 4.34
N LYS A 16 -0.33 -7.84 3.50
CA LYS A 16 -0.71 -8.59 2.29
C LYS A 16 -1.50 -9.84 2.63
N ARG A 17 -1.05 -10.57 3.63
CA ARG A 17 -1.73 -11.79 4.08
C ARG A 17 -3.13 -11.48 4.59
N TYR A 18 -3.25 -10.49 5.46
CA TYR A 18 -4.53 -10.04 6.00
C TYR A 18 -5.50 -9.61 4.89
N LEU A 19 -5.04 -8.80 3.93
CA LEU A 19 -5.87 -8.33 2.82
C LEU A 19 -6.39 -9.49 1.97
N ASN A 20 -5.54 -10.46 1.63
CA ASN A 20 -5.88 -11.50 0.66
C ASN A 20 -6.53 -12.73 1.30
N GLU A 21 -6.37 -12.96 2.59
CA GLU A 21 -7.00 -14.06 3.31
C GLU A 21 -8.27 -13.63 4.05
N GLU A 22 -8.23 -12.52 4.80
CA GLU A 22 -9.37 -12.10 5.63
C GLU A 22 -10.26 -11.08 4.92
N VAL A 23 -9.69 -9.96 4.46
CA VAL A 23 -10.49 -8.88 3.87
C VAL A 23 -11.14 -9.35 2.57
N PHE A 24 -10.40 -9.98 1.67
CA PHE A 24 -10.94 -10.48 0.40
C PHE A 24 -12.11 -11.44 0.64
N ASN A 25 -11.97 -12.37 1.56
CA ASN A 25 -13.03 -13.35 1.84
C ASN A 25 -14.25 -12.73 2.54
N SER A 26 -14.13 -11.53 3.12
CA SER A 26 -15.24 -10.80 3.72
C SER A 26 -16.05 -9.98 2.70
N LEU A 27 -15.53 -9.80 1.48
CA LEU A 27 -16.22 -9.05 0.44
C LEU A 27 -17.43 -9.82 -0.11
N PRO A 28 -18.44 -9.11 -0.62
CA PRO A 28 -19.55 -9.78 -1.30
C PRO A 28 -19.08 -10.66 -2.45
N GLU A 29 -19.75 -11.80 -2.64
CA GLU A 29 -19.38 -12.76 -3.67
C GLU A 29 -19.32 -12.13 -5.07
N GLU A 30 -20.27 -11.27 -5.40
CA GLU A 30 -20.34 -10.57 -6.68
C GLU A 30 -19.09 -9.73 -6.93
N LEU A 31 -18.57 -9.10 -5.89
CA LEU A 31 -17.34 -8.30 -5.99
C LEU A 31 -16.11 -9.21 -6.11
N ARG A 32 -16.03 -10.26 -5.29
CA ARG A 32 -14.91 -11.21 -5.35
C ARG A 32 -14.77 -11.83 -6.74
N ASN A 33 -15.89 -12.11 -7.41
CA ASN A 33 -15.89 -12.75 -8.73
C ASN A 33 -15.32 -11.86 -9.84
N VAL A 34 -15.28 -10.55 -9.66
CA VAL A 34 -14.79 -9.59 -10.67
C VAL A 34 -13.44 -8.98 -10.32
N ILE A 35 -12.90 -9.25 -9.14
CA ILE A 35 -11.56 -8.80 -8.76
C ILE A 35 -10.52 -9.71 -9.40
N ALA A 36 -9.62 -9.12 -10.19
CA ALA A 36 -8.55 -9.84 -10.86
C ALA A 36 -7.43 -10.20 -9.88
N GLU A 37 -6.84 -11.38 -10.07
CA GLU A 37 -5.52 -11.67 -9.51
C GLU A 37 -4.48 -10.95 -10.36
N VAL A 38 -3.62 -10.17 -9.74
CA VAL A 38 -2.61 -9.36 -10.42
C VAL A 38 -1.22 -9.62 -9.87
N GLU A 39 -0.22 -9.44 -10.72
CA GLU A 39 1.18 -9.47 -10.33
C GLU A 39 1.60 -8.07 -9.89
N ARG A 40 2.14 -7.96 -8.67
CA ARG A 40 2.65 -6.71 -8.14
C ARG A 40 4.16 -6.80 -7.97
N LYS A 41 4.86 -5.84 -8.57
CA LYS A 41 6.33 -5.74 -8.52
C LYS A 41 6.76 -4.90 -7.33
N GLN A 42 7.92 -5.25 -6.80
CA GLN A 42 8.60 -4.48 -5.76
C GLN A 42 9.86 -3.83 -6.32
N GLU A 43 10.41 -2.87 -5.58
CA GLU A 43 11.60 -2.13 -5.95
C GLU A 43 12.85 -3.02 -6.10
N ASN A 44 12.90 -4.18 -5.46
CA ASN A 44 14.00 -5.15 -5.60
C ASN A 44 13.87 -6.04 -6.85
N GLY A 45 12.85 -5.83 -7.69
CA GLY A 45 12.59 -6.63 -8.88
C GLY A 45 11.79 -7.90 -8.63
N GLU A 46 11.51 -8.27 -7.39
CA GLU A 46 10.63 -9.40 -7.06
C GLU A 46 9.18 -9.02 -7.33
N SER A 47 8.37 -10.04 -7.59
CA SER A 47 6.94 -9.85 -7.77
C SER A 47 6.15 -10.90 -7.00
N SER A 48 4.89 -10.59 -6.75
CA SER A 48 3.97 -11.53 -6.10
C SER A 48 2.56 -11.38 -6.65
N LEU A 49 1.80 -12.48 -6.63
CA LEU A 49 0.40 -12.47 -7.02
C LEU A 49 -0.46 -12.07 -5.83
N CYS A 50 -1.47 -11.25 -6.08
CA CYS A 50 -2.45 -10.85 -5.07
C CYS A 50 -3.73 -10.34 -5.74
N ARG A 51 -4.82 -10.33 -4.99
CA ARG A 51 -6.08 -9.73 -5.43
C ARG A 51 -6.28 -8.35 -4.83
N LEU A 52 -5.93 -8.17 -3.56
CA LEU A 52 -5.94 -6.87 -2.89
C LEU A 52 -4.50 -6.45 -2.61
N PHE A 53 -4.23 -5.17 -2.82
CA PHE A 53 -2.88 -4.63 -2.66
C PHE A 53 -2.91 -3.18 -2.18
N LEU A 54 -1.74 -2.67 -1.83
CA LEU A 54 -1.52 -1.28 -1.47
C LEU A 54 -0.86 -0.54 -2.64
N PRO A 55 -1.14 0.76 -2.81
CA PRO A 55 -0.40 1.55 -3.77
C PRO A 55 1.05 1.77 -3.30
N THR A 56 1.97 1.89 -4.25
CA THR A 56 3.38 2.22 -3.96
C THR A 56 3.58 3.72 -3.84
N GLU A 57 4.74 4.12 -3.31
CA GLU A 57 5.11 5.55 -3.25
C GLU A 57 5.09 6.18 -4.64
N SER A 58 5.64 5.52 -5.66
CA SER A 58 5.62 6.03 -7.04
C SER A 58 4.21 6.19 -7.58
N GLU A 59 3.32 5.24 -7.34
CA GLU A 59 1.93 5.32 -7.79
C GLU A 59 1.17 6.49 -7.14
N LEU A 60 1.51 6.83 -5.90
CA LEU A 60 0.88 7.91 -5.17
C LEU A 60 1.49 9.28 -5.47
N PHE A 61 2.82 9.37 -5.55
CA PHE A 61 3.54 10.65 -5.58
C PHE A 61 4.24 10.93 -6.91
N GLY A 62 4.39 9.94 -7.77
CA GLY A 62 5.16 10.06 -9.01
C GLY A 62 6.67 10.10 -8.80
N ASP A 63 7.11 9.96 -7.57
CA ASP A 63 8.51 10.04 -7.18
C ASP A 63 8.75 9.11 -5.98
N CYS A 64 10.00 8.70 -5.80
CA CYS A 64 10.44 7.84 -4.70
C CYS A 64 11.34 8.64 -3.76
N CYS A 65 10.74 9.35 -2.81
CA CYS A 65 11.51 10.13 -1.83
C CYS A 65 12.22 9.23 -0.81
N TYR A 66 11.61 8.11 -0.44
CA TYR A 66 12.11 7.21 0.61
C TYR A 66 12.37 5.79 0.12
N SER A 67 11.64 5.33 -0.88
CA SER A 67 11.80 3.99 -1.45
C SER A 67 12.65 4.02 -2.73
N GLU A 68 13.07 2.84 -3.18
CA GLU A 68 13.68 2.70 -4.50
C GLU A 68 12.60 2.69 -5.59
N ASP A 69 12.98 3.02 -6.82
CA ASP A 69 12.08 3.05 -7.95
C ASP A 69 11.54 1.64 -8.26
N ASP A 70 10.23 1.50 -8.23
CA ASP A 70 9.53 0.26 -8.56
C ASP A 70 9.06 0.21 -10.02
N THR A 71 9.39 1.22 -10.81
CA THR A 71 9.00 1.41 -12.22
C THR A 71 7.52 1.69 -12.47
N TYR A 72 6.70 1.80 -11.45
CA TYR A 72 5.29 2.21 -11.61
C TYR A 72 5.17 3.71 -11.89
N ASN A 73 4.23 4.06 -12.76
CA ASN A 73 3.86 5.45 -13.00
C ASN A 73 2.89 5.94 -11.91
N GLN A 74 2.87 7.25 -11.70
CA GLN A 74 1.88 7.85 -10.82
C GLN A 74 0.47 7.63 -11.37
N ILE A 75 -0.45 7.19 -10.50
CA ILE A 75 -1.87 7.08 -10.83
C ILE A 75 -2.43 8.51 -10.99
N GLU A 76 -3.12 8.76 -12.11
CA GLU A 76 -3.62 10.09 -12.47
C GLU A 76 -4.40 10.76 -11.34
N TYR A 77 -5.29 10.00 -10.67
CA TYR A 77 -6.09 10.47 -9.55
C TYR A 77 -5.24 11.07 -8.43
N TYR A 78 -4.06 10.52 -8.17
CA TYR A 78 -3.18 10.95 -7.08
C TYR A 78 -2.25 12.11 -7.42
N LYS A 79 -2.31 12.64 -8.65
CA LYS A 79 -1.57 13.86 -9.01
C LYS A 79 -2.05 15.07 -8.22
N ASP A 80 -3.32 15.10 -7.85
CA ASP A 80 -3.85 16.09 -6.91
C ASP A 80 -3.58 15.60 -5.48
N ARG A 81 -2.80 16.39 -4.72
CA ARG A 81 -2.45 16.07 -3.33
C ARG A 81 -3.68 15.81 -2.46
N ARG A 82 -4.77 16.53 -2.69
CA ARG A 82 -6.01 16.34 -1.93
C ARG A 82 -6.54 14.91 -2.04
N ASN A 83 -6.33 14.26 -3.16
CA ASN A 83 -6.77 12.89 -3.39
C ASN A 83 -5.91 11.85 -2.65
N ARG A 84 -4.73 12.25 -2.16
CA ARG A 84 -3.89 11.40 -1.31
C ARG A 84 -4.27 11.48 0.17
N ILE A 85 -5.11 12.43 0.54
CA ILE A 85 -5.63 12.54 1.91
C ILE A 85 -6.80 11.58 2.05
N LYS A 86 -6.72 10.66 3.01
CA LYS A 86 -7.76 9.68 3.26
C LYS A 86 -8.25 9.79 4.71
N CYS A 87 -9.55 9.68 4.88
CA CYS A 87 -10.17 9.69 6.20
C CYS A 87 -10.23 8.28 6.77
N ASN A 88 -10.13 8.19 8.08
CA ASN A 88 -10.14 6.91 8.80
C ASN A 88 -11.50 6.19 8.73
N ARG A 89 -12.55 6.89 8.34
CA ARG A 89 -13.88 6.37 8.07
C ARG A 89 -14.68 7.41 7.29
N LYS A 90 -15.81 6.99 6.73
CA LYS A 90 -16.74 7.94 6.10
C LYS A 90 -17.18 9.00 7.11
N GLY A 91 -16.96 10.28 6.77
CA GLY A 91 -17.25 11.41 7.67
C GLY A 91 -16.26 11.55 8.84
N GLY A 92 -15.17 10.78 8.84
CA GLY A 92 -14.11 10.86 9.85
C GLY A 92 -13.05 11.91 9.52
N SER A 93 -11.94 11.85 10.27
CA SER A 93 -10.80 12.76 10.11
C SER A 93 -9.74 12.13 9.20
N PRO A 94 -8.94 12.98 8.50
CA PRO A 94 -7.75 12.49 7.79
C PRO A 94 -6.82 11.73 8.73
N ASP A 95 -6.26 10.63 8.23
CA ASP A 95 -5.37 9.80 9.02
C ASP A 95 -4.24 9.24 8.17
N TRP A 96 -3.24 8.68 8.81
CA TRP A 96 -2.09 8.08 8.17
C TRP A 96 -2.44 6.69 7.64
N TYR A 97 -1.86 6.32 6.51
CA TYR A 97 -2.07 4.99 5.94
C TYR A 97 -0.81 4.46 5.28
N TRP A 98 -0.69 3.13 5.28
CA TRP A 98 0.46 2.45 4.69
C TRP A 98 0.45 2.47 3.16
N THR A 99 1.65 2.49 2.58
CA THR A 99 1.89 2.16 1.18
C THR A 99 2.50 0.76 1.07
N ALA A 100 2.67 0.26 -0.15
CA ALA A 100 3.38 -1.00 -0.39
C ALA A 100 4.91 -0.84 -0.35
N SER A 101 5.42 0.39 -0.25
CA SER A 101 6.85 0.68 -0.37
C SER A 101 7.56 0.60 0.98
N VAL A 102 8.80 0.12 0.97
CA VAL A 102 9.68 0.12 2.13
C VAL A 102 10.73 1.21 1.98
N ARG A 103 11.25 1.70 3.11
CA ARG A 103 12.33 2.70 3.10
C ARG A 103 13.63 2.06 2.62
N SER A 104 14.23 2.67 1.59
CA SER A 104 15.50 2.20 1.03
C SER A 104 16.63 2.28 2.06
N GLY A 105 17.46 1.24 2.10
CA GLY A 105 18.63 1.19 2.99
C GLY A 105 18.29 1.09 4.48
N ASN A 106 17.06 0.72 4.83
CA ASN A 106 16.59 0.61 6.21
C ASN A 106 15.86 -0.71 6.39
N SER A 107 16.09 -1.38 7.51
CA SER A 107 15.56 -2.73 7.76
C SER A 107 14.24 -2.76 8.54
N THR A 108 13.73 -1.61 8.99
CA THR A 108 12.58 -1.54 9.88
C THR A 108 11.45 -0.66 9.37
N ASP A 109 11.75 0.35 8.52
CA ASP A 109 10.78 1.38 8.17
C ASP A 109 10.06 1.07 6.86
N CYS A 110 8.77 1.40 6.82
CA CYS A 110 7.94 1.40 5.64
C CYS A 110 7.46 2.82 5.33
N VAL A 111 7.12 3.06 4.07
CA VAL A 111 6.62 4.36 3.63
C VAL A 111 5.12 4.46 3.91
N HIS A 112 4.68 5.58 4.46
CA HIS A 112 3.27 5.87 4.69
C HIS A 112 2.90 7.24 4.12
N VAL A 113 1.61 7.49 4.01
CA VAL A 113 1.06 8.81 3.67
C VAL A 113 0.53 9.44 4.95
N SER A 114 0.93 10.68 5.22
CA SER A 114 0.49 11.41 6.40
C SER A 114 -0.91 12.01 6.20
N TYR A 115 -1.50 12.50 7.28
CA TYR A 115 -2.84 13.11 7.26
C TYR A 115 -2.98 14.29 6.28
N ASN A 116 -1.88 14.91 5.89
CA ASN A 116 -1.86 16.03 4.93
C ASN A 116 -1.50 15.62 3.50
N GLY A 117 -1.39 14.31 3.21
CA GLY A 117 -1.11 13.81 1.87
C GLY A 117 0.35 13.79 1.45
N ASN A 118 1.29 13.90 2.40
CA ASN A 118 2.73 13.82 2.15
C ASN A 118 3.28 12.43 2.49
N SER A 119 4.35 12.03 1.82
CA SER A 119 5.04 10.78 2.17
C SER A 119 5.93 10.96 3.39
N ASN A 120 6.08 9.90 4.17
CA ASN A 120 7.01 9.81 5.29
C ASN A 120 7.24 8.33 5.62
N THR A 121 8.03 8.04 6.65
CA THR A 121 8.36 6.68 7.07
C THR A 121 8.05 6.46 8.54
N LEU A 122 7.65 5.25 8.86
CA LEU A 122 7.43 4.77 10.23
C LEU A 122 7.89 3.32 10.35
N TYR A 123 8.05 2.86 11.60
CA TYR A 123 8.38 1.46 11.88
C TYR A 123 7.31 0.51 11.35
N ALA A 124 7.73 -0.58 10.75
CA ALA A 124 6.84 -1.59 10.19
C ALA A 124 5.89 -2.21 11.24
N SER A 125 6.23 -2.12 12.51
CA SER A 125 5.39 -2.59 13.61
C SER A 125 4.31 -1.58 14.05
N ASP A 126 4.35 -0.34 13.56
CA ASP A 126 3.31 0.65 13.85
C ASP A 126 1.98 0.26 13.20
N GLU A 127 0.88 0.61 13.84
CA GLU A 127 -0.46 0.36 13.32
C GLU A 127 -1.01 1.58 12.62
N LEU A 128 -1.26 1.47 11.32
CA LEU A 128 -1.88 2.49 10.50
C LEU A 128 -3.03 1.89 9.70
N TYR A 129 -3.86 2.76 9.13
CA TYR A 129 -4.91 2.36 8.21
C TYR A 129 -4.32 1.82 6.91
N VAL A 130 -5.11 1.04 6.21
CA VAL A 130 -4.70 0.31 5.02
C VAL A 130 -5.67 0.66 3.89
N PRO A 131 -5.20 1.36 2.82
CA PRO A 131 -6.03 1.63 1.66
C PRO A 131 -6.07 0.37 0.78
N VAL A 132 -7.25 -0.11 0.47
CA VAL A 132 -7.42 -1.34 -0.31
C VAL A 132 -7.57 -1.00 -1.78
N CYS A 133 -6.66 -1.53 -2.60
CA CYS A 133 -6.68 -1.40 -4.05
C CYS A 133 -6.92 -2.75 -4.69
N PHE A 134 -7.64 -2.76 -5.82
CA PHE A 134 -7.88 -3.95 -6.63
C PHE A 134 -8.22 -3.56 -8.07
N VAL A 135 -8.13 -4.52 -8.96
CA VAL A 135 -8.47 -4.36 -10.39
C VAL A 135 -9.73 -5.16 -10.70
N ILE A 136 -10.69 -4.49 -11.32
CA ILE A 136 -11.91 -5.12 -11.83
C ILE A 136 -11.66 -5.62 -13.25
N GLN A 137 -12.07 -6.83 -13.51
CA GLN A 137 -11.99 -7.44 -14.82
C GLN A 137 -13.36 -7.78 -15.41
#